data_2e1c87ca9b094a6f1a1c63ef880914b4
#
_entry.id   2e1c87ca9b094a6f1a1c63ef880914b4
#
_cell.length_a   1.000
_cell.length_b   1.000
_cell.length_c   1.000
_cell.angle_alpha   90.00
_cell.angle_beta   90.00
_cell.angle_gamma   90.00
#
_symmetry.space_group_name_H-M   'P 1'
#
loop_
_entity.id
_entity.type
_entity.pdbx_description
1 polymer ?
#
loop_
_entity_poly.entity_id
_entity_poly.type
_entity_poly.pdbx_seq_one_letter_code
_entity_poly.pdbx_strand_id
1 'polypeptide(L)'
;MVGLLVTMGFVNKQQDALLCTALNVSVNQDNDLYFLDKLDIIQMIKDRGDSIVGQPKSTVNVSEIEKSLNSHSNIANAEAYMSIDGEMKVEVTQRKPVVRVMNLDGDSYYIDSDGTFMPLSNKYTAKVLVASGMLSEPFIKRYTYSIADIGKDSLLNATSLLDEIYAMANYINADKFWSSQIQQIYINKDRDMEIVPMVGDQKIIFGDTTAMDEKFKKLLTFYQQGLNTTGWWDKYSIINLKFKNQIVCTKK
;
A
#
# COMPACT_ATOMS: atom_id res chain seq x y z
N MET A 1 51.36 -17.74 -18.10
CA MET A 1 50.34 -17.59 -17.04
C MET A 1 50.54 -16.36 -16.13
N VAL A 2 51.77 -16.00 -15.76
CA VAL A 2 52.05 -14.83 -14.88
C VAL A 2 51.67 -13.50 -15.52
N GLY A 3 51.85 -13.29 -16.83
CA GLY A 3 51.47 -12.05 -17.52
C GLY A 3 49.98 -11.74 -17.53
N LEU A 4 49.12 -12.77 -17.56
CA LEU A 4 47.65 -12.60 -17.56
C LEU A 4 47.10 -12.14 -16.21
N LEU A 5 47.72 -12.59 -15.11
CA LEU A 5 47.38 -12.18 -13.74
C LEU A 5 47.80 -10.73 -13.45
N VAL A 6 48.94 -10.31 -14.01
CA VAL A 6 49.42 -8.94 -13.86
C VAL A 6 48.53 -7.95 -14.64
N THR A 7 48.13 -8.29 -15.86
CA THR A 7 47.23 -7.44 -16.66
C THR A 7 45.82 -7.34 -16.04
N MET A 8 45.26 -8.43 -15.46
CA MET A 8 44.02 -8.38 -14.71
C MET A 8 44.12 -7.47 -13.47
N GLY A 9 45.25 -7.49 -12.75
CA GLY A 9 45.44 -6.62 -11.59
C GLY A 9 45.52 -5.12 -11.97
N PHE A 10 46.07 -4.77 -13.13
CA PHE A 10 46.13 -3.38 -13.62
C PHE A 10 44.76 -2.90 -14.10
N VAL A 11 43.98 -3.74 -14.79
CA VAL A 11 42.62 -3.42 -15.25
C VAL A 11 41.70 -3.15 -14.06
N ASN A 12 41.75 -3.99 -13.00
CA ASN A 12 40.96 -3.77 -11.80
C ASN A 12 41.33 -2.45 -11.09
N LYS A 13 42.62 -2.14 -10.91
CA LYS A 13 43.04 -0.86 -10.29
C LYS A 13 42.60 0.35 -11.07
N GLN A 14 42.56 0.26 -12.40
CA GLN A 14 42.15 1.38 -13.25
C GLN A 14 40.64 1.57 -13.24
N GLN A 15 39.84 0.49 -13.09
CA GLN A 15 38.40 0.59 -12.91
C GLN A 15 38.00 1.14 -11.52
N ASP A 16 38.72 0.80 -10.47
CA ASP A 16 38.50 1.28 -9.11
C ASP A 16 38.78 2.79 -8.93
N ALA A 17 39.64 3.36 -9.79
CA ALA A 17 39.99 4.79 -9.79
C ALA A 17 39.03 5.67 -10.61
N LEU A 18 38.07 5.06 -11.36
CA LEU A 18 37.06 5.83 -12.08
C LEU A 18 36.18 6.58 -11.09
N LEU A 19 35.95 7.87 -11.38
CA LEU A 19 35.08 8.70 -10.59
C LEU A 19 33.61 8.44 -10.96
N CYS A 20 32.72 8.61 -10.00
CA CYS A 20 31.30 8.69 -10.28
C CYS A 20 30.99 9.96 -11.05
N THR A 21 30.56 9.84 -12.29
CA THR A 21 30.35 10.96 -13.23
C THR A 21 29.01 11.62 -13.08
N ALA A 22 27.98 10.83 -12.73
CA ALA A 22 26.61 11.32 -12.60
C ALA A 22 25.79 10.42 -11.66
N LEU A 23 24.73 10.99 -11.08
CA LEU A 23 23.69 10.30 -10.35
C LEU A 23 22.38 10.39 -11.16
N ASN A 24 21.92 9.27 -11.67
CA ASN A 24 20.66 9.15 -12.41
C ASN A 24 19.62 8.42 -11.56
N VAL A 25 18.55 9.13 -11.20
CA VAL A 25 17.45 8.60 -10.39
C VAL A 25 16.20 8.49 -11.25
N SER A 26 15.58 7.33 -11.25
CA SER A 26 14.26 7.09 -11.81
C SER A 26 13.31 6.64 -10.70
N VAL A 27 12.12 7.24 -10.65
CA VAL A 27 11.04 6.84 -9.75
C VAL A 27 9.91 6.34 -10.62
N ASN A 28 9.55 5.07 -10.41
CA ASN A 28 8.41 4.49 -11.09
C ASN A 28 7.12 5.12 -10.56
N GLN A 29 6.38 5.80 -11.46
CA GLN A 29 5.11 6.48 -11.16
C GLN A 29 3.91 5.67 -11.66
N ASP A 30 4.03 4.33 -11.70
CA ASP A 30 2.90 3.47 -12.05
C ASP A 30 1.68 3.79 -11.18
N ASN A 31 0.53 3.81 -11.80
CA ASN A 31 -0.76 4.09 -11.17
C ASN A 31 -0.95 5.52 -10.60
N ASP A 32 -0.30 6.52 -11.16
CA ASP A 32 -0.43 7.93 -10.73
C ASP A 32 -0.09 8.15 -9.24
N LEU A 33 0.91 7.45 -8.73
CA LEU A 33 1.41 7.61 -7.37
C LEU A 33 2.50 8.69 -7.30
N TYR A 34 2.31 9.67 -6.43
CA TYR A 34 3.21 10.83 -6.28
C TYR A 34 3.66 11.04 -4.83
N PHE A 35 3.89 9.95 -4.08
CA PHE A 35 4.39 10.03 -2.70
C PHE A 35 5.82 10.55 -2.63
N LEU A 36 6.64 10.16 -3.61
CA LEU A 36 8.04 10.53 -3.75
C LEU A 36 8.32 10.95 -5.18
N ASP A 37 9.17 11.94 -5.33
CA ASP A 37 9.73 12.37 -6.62
C ASP A 37 11.24 12.13 -6.67
N LYS A 38 11.82 12.39 -7.84
CA LYS A 38 13.26 12.25 -8.07
C LYS A 38 14.10 13.10 -7.10
N LEU A 39 13.62 14.29 -6.74
CA LEU A 39 14.33 15.20 -5.84
C LEU A 39 14.35 14.67 -4.41
N ASP A 40 13.27 14.01 -3.96
CA ASP A 40 13.22 13.36 -2.64
C ASP A 40 14.30 12.28 -2.52
N ILE A 41 14.43 11.44 -3.53
CA ILE A 41 15.44 10.36 -3.54
C ILE A 41 16.85 10.94 -3.54
N ILE A 42 17.10 11.96 -4.37
CA ILE A 42 18.40 12.65 -4.39
C ILE A 42 18.70 13.25 -3.01
N GLN A 43 17.70 13.85 -2.36
CA GLN A 43 17.87 14.45 -1.04
C GLN A 43 18.15 13.39 0.02
N MET A 44 17.43 12.27 0.03
CA MET A 44 17.67 11.14 0.93
C MET A 44 19.11 10.61 0.82
N ILE A 45 19.64 10.54 -0.40
CA ILE A 45 21.03 10.12 -0.64
C ILE A 45 22.01 11.17 -0.09
N LYS A 46 21.76 12.45 -0.31
CA LYS A 46 22.62 13.55 0.16
C LYS A 46 22.64 13.72 1.67
N ASP A 47 21.49 13.54 2.34
CA ASP A 47 21.37 13.70 3.80
C ASP A 47 22.22 12.71 4.59
N ARG A 48 22.69 11.66 3.94
CA ARG A 48 23.67 10.72 4.50
C ARG A 48 25.11 11.24 4.49
N GLY A 49 25.34 12.40 3.92
CA GLY A 49 26.66 13.01 3.79
C GLY A 49 27.44 12.58 2.55
N ASP A 50 26.81 11.84 1.66
CA ASP A 50 27.46 11.29 0.46
C ASP A 50 27.29 12.24 -0.72
N SER A 51 28.35 13.02 -1.00
CA SER A 51 28.53 13.59 -2.35
C SER A 51 29.00 12.47 -3.27
N ILE A 52 28.10 11.78 -3.93
CA ILE A 52 28.43 10.60 -4.77
C ILE A 52 29.18 11.02 -6.03
N VAL A 53 28.73 12.10 -6.68
CA VAL A 53 29.35 12.60 -7.91
C VAL A 53 30.73 13.18 -7.61
N GLY A 54 31.72 12.71 -8.35
CA GLY A 54 33.13 13.08 -8.17
C GLY A 54 33.92 12.20 -7.19
N GLN A 55 33.27 11.25 -6.51
CA GLN A 55 33.92 10.25 -5.66
C GLN A 55 34.47 9.07 -6.48
N PRO A 56 35.58 8.43 -6.06
CA PRO A 56 36.02 7.19 -6.66
C PRO A 56 34.95 6.13 -6.54
N LYS A 57 34.72 5.35 -7.60
CA LYS A 57 33.74 4.25 -7.66
C LYS A 57 33.87 3.27 -6.49
N SER A 58 35.09 2.98 -6.09
CA SER A 58 35.41 2.08 -4.98
C SER A 58 35.01 2.60 -3.60
N THR A 59 34.79 3.91 -3.45
CA THR A 59 34.40 4.50 -2.16
C THR A 59 32.90 4.66 -2.01
N VAL A 60 32.13 4.56 -3.09
CA VAL A 60 30.67 4.65 -3.06
C VAL A 60 30.06 3.33 -2.59
N ASN A 61 29.50 3.31 -1.41
CA ASN A 61 28.82 2.12 -0.88
C ASN A 61 27.39 1.99 -1.42
N VAL A 62 27.28 1.45 -2.65
CA VAL A 62 26.00 1.28 -3.37
C VAL A 62 24.99 0.44 -2.55
N SER A 63 25.46 -0.64 -1.93
CA SER A 63 24.60 -1.54 -1.13
C SER A 63 24.01 -0.84 0.09
N GLU A 64 24.75 0.07 0.70
CA GLU A 64 24.25 0.84 1.85
C GLU A 64 23.23 1.89 1.44
N ILE A 65 23.41 2.52 0.28
CA ILE A 65 22.44 3.45 -0.30
C ILE A 65 21.14 2.72 -0.60
N GLU A 66 21.21 1.58 -1.28
CA GLU A 66 20.08 0.71 -1.59
C GLU A 66 19.31 0.29 -0.32
N LYS A 67 20.05 -0.21 0.70
CA LYS A 67 19.47 -0.60 1.98
C LYS A 67 18.76 0.58 2.68
N SER A 68 19.35 1.76 2.63
CA SER A 68 18.76 2.96 3.21
C SER A 68 17.46 3.36 2.52
N LEU A 69 17.45 3.37 1.19
CA LEU A 69 16.26 3.67 0.43
C LEU A 69 15.16 2.64 0.69
N ASN A 70 15.50 1.35 0.72
CA ASN A 70 14.57 0.27 1.03
C ASN A 70 14.02 0.32 2.47
N SER A 71 14.66 1.04 3.38
CA SER A 71 14.14 1.28 4.73
C SER A 71 13.09 2.39 4.80
N HIS A 72 12.89 3.14 3.72
CA HIS A 72 11.92 4.23 3.70
C HIS A 72 10.49 3.69 3.52
N SER A 73 9.57 4.15 4.36
CA SER A 73 8.20 3.60 4.46
C SER A 73 7.34 3.71 3.20
N ASN A 74 7.66 4.60 2.25
CA ASN A 74 6.94 4.77 1.00
C ASN A 74 7.63 4.07 -0.19
N ILE A 75 8.76 3.40 0.03
CA ILE A 75 9.50 2.65 -0.99
C ILE A 75 9.20 1.16 -0.85
N ALA A 76 8.73 0.54 -1.92
CA ALA A 76 8.54 -0.90 -2.01
C ALA A 76 9.84 -1.61 -2.37
N ASN A 77 10.56 -1.05 -3.35
CA ASN A 77 11.85 -1.55 -3.79
C ASN A 77 12.72 -0.40 -4.32
N ALA A 78 13.99 -0.44 -3.98
CA ALA A 78 15.02 0.43 -4.55
C ALA A 78 16.19 -0.44 -4.99
N GLU A 79 16.61 -0.25 -6.23
CA GLU A 79 17.79 -0.89 -6.82
C GLU A 79 18.81 0.19 -7.17
N ALA A 80 20.04 -0.02 -6.76
CA ALA A 80 21.13 0.90 -7.03
C ALA A 80 22.33 0.16 -7.62
N TYR A 81 22.89 0.67 -8.68
CA TYR A 81 24.07 0.09 -9.30
C TYR A 81 24.94 1.13 -9.99
N MET A 82 26.22 0.82 -10.10
CA MET A 82 27.20 1.66 -10.80
C MET A 82 27.46 1.07 -12.18
N SER A 83 27.22 1.87 -13.21
CA SER A 83 27.50 1.49 -14.60
C SER A 83 29.02 1.47 -14.90
N ILE A 84 29.40 0.92 -16.06
CA ILE A 84 30.81 0.80 -16.46
C ILE A 84 31.43 2.18 -16.68
N ASP A 85 30.67 3.12 -17.22
CA ASP A 85 31.07 4.51 -17.50
C ASP A 85 31.08 5.44 -16.27
N GLY A 86 30.81 4.90 -15.09
CA GLY A 86 30.87 5.64 -13.82
C GLY A 86 29.57 6.33 -13.44
N GLU A 87 28.48 6.13 -14.16
CA GLU A 87 27.18 6.66 -13.77
C GLU A 87 26.53 5.79 -12.67
N MET A 88 26.11 6.40 -11.57
CA MET A 88 25.29 5.74 -10.57
C MET A 88 23.82 5.82 -10.96
N LYS A 89 23.17 4.66 -11.10
CA LYS A 89 21.75 4.55 -11.40
C LYS A 89 21.01 4.07 -10.17
N VAL A 90 19.88 4.71 -9.89
CA VAL A 90 18.97 4.38 -8.78
C VAL A 90 17.56 4.31 -9.33
N GLU A 91 16.96 3.14 -9.21
CA GLU A 91 15.59 2.85 -9.65
C GLU A 91 14.72 2.60 -8.43
N VAL A 92 13.65 3.38 -8.28
CA VAL A 92 12.79 3.31 -7.10
C VAL A 92 11.36 3.00 -7.51
N THR A 93 10.79 1.97 -6.87
CA THR A 93 9.37 1.63 -6.96
C THR A 93 8.67 2.06 -5.68
N GLN A 94 7.64 2.88 -5.80
CA GLN A 94 6.84 3.34 -4.67
C GLN A 94 5.87 2.25 -4.21
N ARG A 95 5.53 2.23 -2.91
CA ARG A 95 4.47 1.37 -2.38
C ARG A 95 3.12 1.80 -2.92
N LYS A 96 2.27 0.79 -3.19
CA LYS A 96 0.91 0.98 -3.71
C LYS A 96 -0.11 0.77 -2.60
N PRO A 97 -0.70 1.85 -2.04
CA PRO A 97 -1.73 1.70 -1.01
C PRO A 97 -3.00 1.06 -1.60
N VAL A 98 -3.67 0.25 -0.80
CA VAL A 98 -4.95 -0.41 -1.13
C VAL A 98 -6.09 0.05 -0.25
N VAL A 99 -5.81 0.49 0.98
CA VAL A 99 -6.80 1.03 1.90
C VAL A 99 -6.17 2.09 2.81
N ARG A 100 -6.93 3.12 3.13
CA ARG A 100 -6.61 4.11 4.17
C ARG A 100 -7.40 3.78 5.43
N VAL A 101 -6.70 3.54 6.53
CA VAL A 101 -7.29 3.35 7.86
C VAL A 101 -7.34 4.68 8.58
N MET A 102 -8.49 4.99 9.19
CA MET A 102 -8.72 6.20 9.99
C MET A 102 -9.23 5.77 11.36
N ASN A 103 -8.41 5.95 12.39
CA ASN A 103 -8.75 5.62 13.77
C ASN A 103 -9.62 6.69 14.43
N LEU A 104 -10.29 6.29 15.53
CA LEU A 104 -11.12 7.19 16.36
C LEU A 104 -10.33 8.36 16.97
N ASP A 105 -9.06 8.17 17.30
CA ASP A 105 -8.18 9.21 17.85
C ASP A 105 -7.69 10.24 16.82
N GLY A 106 -8.10 10.06 15.55
CA GLY A 106 -7.75 10.92 14.42
C GLY A 106 -6.47 10.51 13.70
N ASP A 107 -5.72 9.54 14.22
CA ASP A 107 -4.57 8.98 13.52
C ASP A 107 -5.01 8.23 12.24
N SER A 108 -4.20 8.35 11.18
CA SER A 108 -4.53 7.74 9.90
C SER A 108 -3.26 7.29 9.17
N TYR A 109 -3.38 6.19 8.42
CA TYR A 109 -2.28 5.59 7.66
C TYR A 109 -2.83 4.76 6.49
N TYR A 110 -1.95 4.33 5.60
CA TYR A 110 -2.30 3.39 4.54
C TYR A 110 -1.81 1.98 4.85
N ILE A 111 -2.46 0.99 4.25
CA ILE A 111 -1.95 -0.36 4.09
C ILE A 111 -1.73 -0.57 2.59
N ASP A 112 -0.54 -1.02 2.20
CA ASP A 112 -0.18 -1.23 0.80
C ASP A 112 -0.57 -2.62 0.28
N SER A 113 -0.27 -2.90 -0.99
CA SER A 113 -0.56 -4.19 -1.63
C SER A 113 0.13 -5.39 -0.99
N ASP A 114 1.22 -5.17 -0.29
CA ASP A 114 1.99 -6.21 0.40
C ASP A 114 1.57 -6.38 1.87
N GLY A 115 0.56 -5.60 2.31
CA GLY A 115 0.08 -5.58 3.68
C GLY A 115 0.99 -4.79 4.63
N THR A 116 1.90 -3.97 4.11
CA THR A 116 2.79 -3.13 4.93
C THR A 116 2.12 -1.78 5.25
N PHE A 117 2.35 -1.27 6.45
CA PHE A 117 1.82 0.01 6.86
C PHE A 117 2.64 1.16 6.28
N MET A 118 1.96 2.18 5.79
CA MET A 118 2.56 3.38 5.21
C MET A 118 2.04 4.64 5.92
N PRO A 119 2.89 5.64 6.20
CA PRO A 119 2.42 6.93 6.71
C PRO A 119 1.68 7.71 5.64
N LEU A 120 0.92 8.71 6.07
CA LEU A 120 0.41 9.74 5.17
C LEU A 120 1.57 10.56 4.61
N SER A 121 1.37 11.11 3.42
CA SER A 121 2.30 12.06 2.81
C SER A 121 1.70 13.46 2.79
N ASN A 122 2.53 14.47 3.02
CA ASN A 122 2.13 15.88 2.86
C ASN A 122 2.06 16.30 1.38
N LYS A 123 2.65 15.51 0.48
CA LYS A 123 2.71 15.81 -0.96
C LYS A 123 1.54 15.20 -1.73
N TYR A 124 1.06 14.03 -1.28
CA TYR A 124 0.10 13.27 -2.06
C TYR A 124 -0.89 12.50 -1.17
N THR A 125 -2.15 12.48 -1.58
CA THR A 125 -3.18 11.65 -0.96
C THR A 125 -3.70 10.64 -1.99
N ALA A 126 -3.48 9.36 -1.72
CA ALA A 126 -3.95 8.30 -2.61
C ALA A 126 -5.48 8.17 -2.57
N LYS A 127 -6.08 8.01 -3.74
CA LYS A 127 -7.51 7.71 -3.90
C LYS A 127 -7.71 6.20 -3.74
N VAL A 128 -7.91 5.76 -2.51
CA VAL A 128 -8.12 4.36 -2.14
C VAL A 128 -9.34 4.22 -1.26
N LEU A 129 -9.81 3.00 -1.09
CA LEU A 129 -10.86 2.65 -0.14
C LEU A 129 -10.51 3.19 1.26
N VAL A 130 -11.49 3.69 2.00
CA VAL A 130 -11.30 4.18 3.37
C VAL A 130 -11.93 3.20 4.35
N ALA A 131 -11.19 2.80 5.38
CA ALA A 131 -11.72 2.09 6.55
C ALA A 131 -11.76 3.05 7.73
N SER A 132 -12.91 3.19 8.39
CA SER A 132 -13.11 4.11 9.50
C SER A 132 -14.19 3.61 10.46
N GLY A 133 -14.60 4.43 11.43
CA GLY A 133 -15.62 4.10 12.40
C GLY A 133 -15.05 3.79 13.77
N MET A 134 -15.53 2.76 14.46
CA MET A 134 -15.07 2.36 15.79
C MET A 134 -13.76 1.56 15.72
N LEU A 135 -12.77 2.15 15.02
CA LEU A 135 -11.43 1.60 14.90
C LEU A 135 -10.49 2.23 15.93
N SER A 136 -9.76 1.40 16.65
CA SER A 136 -8.70 1.80 17.57
C SER A 136 -7.55 0.82 17.41
N GLU A 137 -6.72 1.05 16.41
CA GLU A 137 -5.63 0.15 16.04
C GLU A 137 -4.29 0.82 16.36
N PRO A 138 -3.61 0.42 17.46
CA PRO A 138 -2.48 1.15 18.04
C PRO A 138 -1.16 1.05 17.25
N PHE A 139 -1.17 0.46 16.05
CA PHE A 139 0.04 0.08 15.31
C PHE A 139 0.67 1.17 14.47
N ILE A 140 0.07 2.32 14.36
CA ILE A 140 0.43 3.45 13.48
C ILE A 140 1.90 3.85 13.54
N LYS A 141 2.53 3.77 14.69
CA LYS A 141 3.93 4.20 14.86
C LYS A 141 4.96 3.17 14.41
N ARG A 142 4.52 2.02 13.90
CA ARG A 142 5.39 0.89 13.53
C ARG A 142 5.25 0.55 12.06
N TYR A 143 5.66 1.47 11.19
CA TYR A 143 5.67 1.25 9.74
C TYR A 143 6.60 0.10 9.27
N THR A 144 7.27 -0.58 10.19
CA THR A 144 8.01 -1.82 9.93
C THR A 144 7.15 -3.06 10.10
N TYR A 145 5.90 -2.91 10.57
CA TYR A 145 4.94 -4.00 10.73
C TYR A 145 4.12 -4.20 9.45
N SER A 146 3.67 -5.43 9.27
CA SER A 146 2.75 -5.83 8.21
C SER A 146 1.55 -6.56 8.79
N ILE A 147 0.53 -6.77 7.97
CA ILE A 147 -0.63 -7.62 8.31
C ILE A 147 -0.17 -9.04 8.71
N ALA A 148 0.86 -9.57 8.02
CA ALA A 148 1.42 -10.89 8.36
C ALA A 148 2.03 -10.95 9.78
N ASP A 149 2.50 -9.85 10.32
CA ASP A 149 3.06 -9.80 11.67
C ASP A 149 1.96 -9.75 12.73
N ILE A 150 0.81 -9.16 12.43
CA ILE A 150 -0.40 -9.22 13.26
C ILE A 150 -0.84 -10.68 13.43
N GLY A 151 -0.90 -11.43 12.33
CA GLY A 151 -1.30 -12.84 12.34
C GLY A 151 -0.39 -13.77 13.15
N LYS A 152 0.86 -13.36 13.41
CA LYS A 152 1.82 -14.13 14.25
C LYS A 152 1.67 -13.87 15.74
N ASP A 153 1.09 -12.73 16.11
CA ASP A 153 0.87 -12.36 17.53
C ASP A 153 -0.56 -12.70 17.92
N SER A 154 -0.73 -13.67 18.83
CA SER A 154 -2.05 -14.17 19.22
C SER A 154 -2.95 -13.12 19.86
N LEU A 155 -2.38 -12.15 20.58
CA LEU A 155 -3.15 -11.08 21.21
C LEU A 155 -3.61 -10.06 20.17
N LEU A 156 -2.72 -9.68 19.25
CA LEU A 156 -3.02 -8.76 18.18
C LEU A 156 -4.06 -9.34 17.22
N ASN A 157 -3.88 -10.59 16.83
CA ASN A 157 -4.80 -11.31 15.96
C ASN A 157 -6.22 -11.43 16.56
N ALA A 158 -6.34 -11.54 17.89
CA ALA A 158 -7.64 -11.61 18.57
C ALA A 158 -8.33 -10.23 18.72
N THR A 159 -7.60 -9.13 18.66
CA THR A 159 -8.12 -7.78 18.95
C THR A 159 -8.16 -6.85 17.74
N SER A 160 -7.26 -7.01 16.78
CA SER A 160 -7.19 -6.21 15.55
C SER A 160 -8.27 -6.62 14.56
N LEU A 161 -8.69 -5.67 13.72
CA LEU A 161 -9.56 -5.89 12.55
C LEU A 161 -8.80 -5.61 11.24
N LEU A 162 -7.49 -5.33 11.32
CA LEU A 162 -6.73 -4.89 10.16
C LEU A 162 -6.56 -5.98 9.10
N ASP A 163 -6.45 -7.23 9.51
CA ASP A 163 -6.41 -8.38 8.60
C ASP A 163 -7.73 -8.55 7.83
N GLU A 164 -8.88 -8.41 8.51
CA GLU A 164 -10.19 -8.46 7.90
C GLU A 164 -10.43 -7.25 6.97
N ILE A 165 -10.05 -6.05 7.39
CA ILE A 165 -10.12 -4.83 6.58
C ILE A 165 -9.27 -4.98 5.32
N TYR A 166 -8.04 -5.48 5.47
CA TYR A 166 -7.12 -5.71 4.36
C TYR A 166 -7.65 -6.76 3.38
N ALA A 167 -8.20 -7.87 3.89
CA ALA A 167 -8.81 -8.91 3.06
C ALA A 167 -10.00 -8.35 2.27
N MET A 168 -10.89 -7.60 2.92
CA MET A 168 -12.05 -6.97 2.26
C MET A 168 -11.61 -5.92 1.23
N ALA A 169 -10.60 -5.09 1.56
CA ALA A 169 -10.10 -4.09 0.64
C ALA A 169 -9.49 -4.71 -0.63
N ASN A 170 -8.72 -5.78 -0.48
CA ASN A 170 -8.19 -6.51 -1.64
C ASN A 170 -9.29 -7.14 -2.48
N TYR A 171 -10.31 -7.71 -1.85
CA TYR A 171 -11.45 -8.27 -2.55
C TYR A 171 -12.19 -7.21 -3.38
N ILE A 172 -12.48 -6.06 -2.79
CA ILE A 172 -13.15 -4.94 -3.47
C ILE A 172 -12.28 -4.41 -4.61
N ASN A 173 -10.98 -4.21 -4.38
CA ASN A 173 -10.06 -3.65 -5.38
C ASN A 173 -9.79 -4.61 -6.56
N ALA A 174 -9.92 -5.94 -6.34
CA ALA A 174 -9.73 -6.93 -7.40
C ALA A 174 -10.88 -6.94 -8.43
N ASP A 175 -12.04 -6.42 -8.08
CA ASP A 175 -13.23 -6.38 -8.94
C ASP A 175 -13.55 -4.94 -9.37
N LYS A 176 -13.58 -4.69 -10.69
CA LYS A 176 -13.87 -3.35 -11.27
C LYS A 176 -15.23 -2.79 -10.89
N PHE A 177 -16.23 -3.66 -10.74
CA PHE A 177 -17.57 -3.23 -10.34
C PHE A 177 -17.53 -2.77 -8.88
N TRP A 178 -17.04 -3.60 -7.96
CA TRP A 178 -17.01 -3.25 -6.54
C TRP A 178 -16.11 -2.07 -6.23
N SER A 179 -14.94 -1.98 -6.86
CA SER A 179 -14.03 -0.83 -6.67
C SER A 179 -14.61 0.50 -7.14
N SER A 180 -15.57 0.47 -8.09
CA SER A 180 -16.31 1.66 -8.52
C SER A 180 -17.56 1.96 -7.69
N GLN A 181 -18.06 0.99 -6.93
CA GLN A 181 -19.31 1.12 -6.17
C GLN A 181 -19.11 1.36 -4.68
N ILE A 182 -17.94 1.04 -4.13
CA ILE A 182 -17.68 1.08 -2.70
C ILE A 182 -16.55 2.08 -2.43
N GLN A 183 -16.80 3.05 -1.55
CA GLN A 183 -15.79 4.04 -1.18
C GLN A 183 -15.30 3.89 0.26
N GLN A 184 -16.08 3.22 1.14
CA GLN A 184 -15.74 3.16 2.55
C GLN A 184 -16.22 1.84 3.17
N ILE A 185 -15.39 1.30 4.07
CA ILE A 185 -15.73 0.28 5.06
C ILE A 185 -15.87 1.00 6.40
N TYR A 186 -17.05 0.97 7.00
CA TYR A 186 -17.28 1.57 8.32
C TYR A 186 -17.42 0.48 9.36
N ILE A 187 -16.64 0.54 10.44
CA ILE A 187 -16.73 -0.40 11.55
C ILE A 187 -17.69 0.17 12.58
N ASN A 188 -18.75 -0.58 12.87
CA ASN A 188 -19.76 -0.16 13.85
C ASN A 188 -19.39 -0.57 15.29
N LYS A 189 -20.30 -0.29 16.24
CA LYS A 189 -20.10 -0.58 17.67
C LYS A 189 -20.01 -2.08 17.99
N ASP A 190 -20.61 -2.91 17.16
CA ASP A 190 -20.62 -4.37 17.31
C ASP A 190 -19.41 -5.02 16.61
N ARG A 191 -18.47 -4.20 16.10
CA ARG A 191 -17.34 -4.60 15.27
C ARG A 191 -17.73 -5.21 13.91
N ASP A 192 -18.97 -5.06 13.49
CA ASP A 192 -19.39 -5.43 12.14
C ASP A 192 -18.90 -4.42 11.12
N MET A 193 -18.53 -4.90 9.95
CA MET A 193 -18.24 -4.05 8.79
C MET A 193 -19.54 -3.62 8.11
N GLU A 194 -19.65 -2.33 7.87
CA GLU A 194 -20.69 -1.72 7.05
C GLU A 194 -20.05 -1.16 5.78
N ILE A 195 -20.64 -1.45 4.64
CA ILE A 195 -20.19 -0.91 3.36
C ILE A 195 -20.96 0.37 3.08
N VAL A 196 -20.23 1.44 2.74
CA VAL A 196 -20.80 2.69 2.27
C VAL A 196 -20.70 2.72 0.73
N PRO A 197 -21.82 2.63 0.02
CA PRO A 197 -21.80 2.67 -1.44
C PRO A 197 -21.60 4.09 -1.98
N MET A 198 -21.12 4.19 -3.21
CA MET A 198 -21.01 5.46 -3.96
C MET A 198 -22.37 5.99 -4.39
N VAL A 199 -23.35 5.10 -4.59
CA VAL A 199 -24.68 5.43 -5.07
C VAL A 199 -25.72 4.90 -4.10
N GLY A 200 -26.63 5.80 -3.71
CA GLY A 200 -27.69 5.51 -2.73
C GLY A 200 -27.29 5.83 -1.29
N ASP A 201 -28.30 5.93 -0.42
CA ASP A 201 -28.12 6.25 1.01
C ASP A 201 -28.23 5.01 1.90
N GLN A 202 -28.23 3.82 1.29
CA GLN A 202 -28.42 2.58 2.04
C GLN A 202 -27.16 2.24 2.83
N LYS A 203 -27.36 1.93 4.10
CA LYS A 203 -26.33 1.30 4.91
C LYS A 203 -26.33 -0.22 4.60
N ILE A 204 -25.18 -0.76 4.21
CA ILE A 204 -25.04 -2.18 3.92
C ILE A 204 -24.29 -2.85 5.08
N ILE A 205 -25.00 -3.59 5.92
CA ILE A 205 -24.39 -4.35 7.02
C ILE A 205 -23.84 -5.65 6.44
N PHE A 206 -22.51 -5.71 6.35
CA PHE A 206 -21.79 -6.85 5.81
C PHE A 206 -21.47 -7.90 6.89
N GLY A 207 -21.18 -7.44 8.11
CA GLY A 207 -20.70 -8.26 9.21
C GLY A 207 -19.20 -8.50 9.16
N ASP A 208 -18.77 -9.72 9.31
CA ASP A 208 -17.38 -10.17 9.22
C ASP A 208 -16.98 -10.57 7.78
N THR A 209 -15.75 -11.04 7.59
CA THR A 209 -15.23 -11.50 6.28
C THR A 209 -15.58 -12.97 5.96
N THR A 210 -16.32 -13.68 6.83
CA THR A 210 -16.73 -15.04 6.54
C THR A 210 -17.69 -15.09 5.35
N ALA A 211 -17.52 -16.08 4.47
CA ALA A 211 -18.33 -16.26 3.26
C ALA A 211 -18.45 -14.98 2.40
N MET A 212 -17.35 -14.22 2.26
CA MET A 212 -17.30 -12.93 1.58
C MET A 212 -17.83 -13.02 0.15
N ASP A 213 -17.41 -14.04 -0.62
CA ASP A 213 -17.89 -14.28 -1.99
C ASP A 213 -19.42 -14.44 -2.06
N GLU A 214 -20.01 -15.19 -1.11
CA GLU A 214 -21.45 -15.39 -1.08
C GLU A 214 -22.20 -14.09 -0.75
N LYS A 215 -21.66 -13.29 0.17
CA LYS A 215 -22.25 -12.00 0.56
C LYS A 215 -22.22 -11.01 -0.60
N PHE A 216 -21.09 -10.87 -1.29
CA PHE A 216 -20.99 -10.01 -2.47
C PHE A 216 -21.86 -10.50 -3.63
N LYS A 217 -21.91 -11.79 -3.87
CA LYS A 217 -22.80 -12.38 -4.90
C LYS A 217 -24.28 -12.12 -4.59
N LYS A 218 -24.70 -12.27 -3.34
CA LYS A 218 -26.08 -11.91 -2.92
C LYS A 218 -26.36 -10.44 -3.16
N LEU A 219 -25.45 -9.55 -2.77
CA LEU A 219 -25.61 -8.11 -2.96
C LEU A 219 -25.71 -7.74 -4.44
N LEU A 220 -24.86 -8.33 -5.29
CA LEU A 220 -24.91 -8.11 -6.74
C LEU A 220 -26.26 -8.57 -7.33
N THR A 221 -26.71 -9.76 -6.95
CA THR A 221 -28.01 -10.29 -7.39
C THR A 221 -29.16 -9.39 -6.93
N PHE A 222 -29.09 -8.88 -5.70
CA PHE A 222 -30.09 -7.95 -5.17
C PHE A 222 -30.10 -6.63 -5.92
N TYR A 223 -28.94 -6.09 -6.27
CA TYR A 223 -28.85 -4.88 -7.10
C TYR A 223 -29.45 -5.11 -8.48
N GLN A 224 -29.08 -6.20 -9.15
CA GLN A 224 -29.48 -6.47 -10.53
C GLN A 224 -30.96 -6.86 -10.64
N GLN A 225 -31.43 -7.79 -9.80
CA GLN A 225 -32.76 -8.39 -9.90
C GLN A 225 -33.79 -7.75 -8.96
N GLY A 226 -33.33 -7.13 -7.88
CA GLY A 226 -34.18 -6.45 -6.91
C GLY A 226 -34.31 -4.97 -7.22
N LEU A 227 -33.26 -4.20 -6.96
CA LEU A 227 -33.31 -2.74 -7.00
C LEU A 227 -33.44 -2.17 -8.42
N ASN A 228 -32.65 -2.69 -9.38
CA ASN A 228 -32.72 -2.21 -10.77
C ASN A 228 -34.04 -2.52 -11.43
N THR A 229 -34.60 -3.73 -11.20
CA THR A 229 -35.84 -4.16 -11.84
C THR A 229 -37.04 -3.43 -11.28
N THR A 230 -37.03 -3.12 -9.98
CA THR A 230 -38.18 -2.48 -9.30
C THR A 230 -38.07 -0.97 -9.18
N GLY A 231 -36.87 -0.39 -9.39
CA GLY A 231 -36.58 1.02 -9.14
C GLY A 231 -36.57 1.40 -7.65
N TRP A 232 -36.45 0.44 -6.74
CA TRP A 232 -36.58 0.64 -5.30
C TRP A 232 -35.31 1.06 -4.59
N TRP A 233 -34.45 1.80 -5.27
CA TRP A 233 -33.20 2.29 -4.70
C TRP A 233 -33.41 3.16 -3.45
N ASP A 234 -34.46 3.97 -3.41
CA ASP A 234 -34.75 4.86 -2.28
C ASP A 234 -35.67 4.25 -1.23
N LYS A 235 -36.10 3.01 -1.42
CA LYS A 235 -37.08 2.36 -0.54
C LYS A 235 -36.50 1.83 0.76
N TYR A 236 -35.21 1.45 0.74
CA TYR A 236 -34.58 0.82 1.88
C TYR A 236 -33.50 1.73 2.48
N SER A 237 -33.45 1.77 3.82
CA SER A 237 -32.41 2.44 4.60
C SER A 237 -31.26 1.52 4.95
N ILE A 238 -31.56 0.21 5.18
CA ILE A 238 -30.58 -0.78 5.55
C ILE A 238 -30.73 -2.03 4.68
N ILE A 239 -29.61 -2.57 4.25
CA ILE A 239 -29.47 -3.85 3.57
C ILE A 239 -28.54 -4.72 4.44
N ASN A 240 -29.04 -5.79 5.03
CA ASN A 240 -28.28 -6.66 5.92
C ASN A 240 -27.95 -7.98 5.24
N LEU A 241 -26.63 -8.27 5.09
CA LEU A 241 -26.08 -9.44 4.42
C LEU A 241 -25.63 -10.55 5.38
N LYS A 242 -25.72 -10.35 6.71
CA LYS A 242 -25.24 -11.29 7.73
C LYS A 242 -25.96 -12.63 7.70
N PHE A 243 -27.20 -12.67 7.20
CA PHE A 243 -28.00 -13.87 7.18
C PHE A 243 -27.64 -14.80 6.01
N LYS A 244 -27.47 -16.08 6.33
CA LYS A 244 -27.23 -17.11 5.30
C LYS A 244 -28.43 -17.19 4.36
N ASN A 245 -28.36 -17.25 3.11
CA ASN A 245 -29.41 -17.45 2.12
C ASN A 245 -30.51 -16.37 2.03
N GLN A 246 -30.40 -15.24 2.70
CA GLN A 246 -31.37 -14.14 2.59
C GLN A 246 -30.72 -12.77 2.75
N ILE A 247 -31.39 -11.75 2.25
CA ILE A 247 -31.08 -10.34 2.49
C ILE A 247 -32.26 -9.77 3.28
N VAL A 248 -31.96 -9.16 4.42
CA VAL A 248 -32.98 -8.49 5.24
C VAL A 248 -32.87 -6.99 5.04
N CYS A 249 -33.94 -6.34 4.59
CA CYS A 249 -33.96 -4.91 4.33
C CYS A 249 -34.88 -4.20 5.30
N THR A 250 -34.42 -3.04 5.81
CA THR A 250 -35.25 -2.10 6.57
C THR A 250 -35.74 -1.01 5.63
N LYS A 251 -37.04 -0.74 5.61
CA LYS A 251 -37.59 0.36 4.82
C LYS A 251 -37.26 1.72 5.48
N LYS A 252 -37.21 2.76 4.65
CA LYS A 252 -37.17 4.13 5.15
C LYS A 252 -38.48 4.52 5.83
#